data_b77bf2e8167eadcf9444a8d1208d9f72
#
_entry.id   b77bf2e8167eadcf9444a8d1208d9f72
#
_cell.length_a   1.000
_cell.length_b   1.000
_cell.length_c   1.000
_cell.angle_alpha   90.00
_cell.angle_beta   90.00
_cell.angle_gamma   90.00
#
_symmetry.space_group_name_H-M   'P 1'
#
loop_
_entity.id
_entity.type
_entity.pdbx_description
1 polymer ?
#
loop_
_entity_poly.entity_id
_entity_poly.type
_entity_poly.pdbx_seq_one_letter_code
_entity_poly.pdbx_strand_id
1 'polypeptide(L)'
;MRNRHILPVVVTLGLLAAAAPLFAHHANAVFDTTKTVTVKGTVTEWFWANPHCLLRFEVTDDSGQVAHWVGETQAPINMIGNGWRRDSFKPGDEITVSLRPLRNGRPGGSIQSVVLADGKTLKAGAGTEYVKPGGPAPDGAQPGGAKPDGANPVENSKP
;
A
#
# COMPACT_ATOMS: atom_id res chain seq x y z
N MET A 1 13.09 33.81 -49.15
CA MET A 1 13.87 32.68 -48.60
C MET A 1 12.89 31.77 -47.87
N ARG A 2 12.60 30.58 -48.39
CA ARG A 2 11.58 29.65 -47.81
C ARG A 2 12.22 28.94 -46.62
N ASN A 3 11.58 29.00 -45.44
CA ASN A 3 11.99 28.39 -44.16
C ASN A 3 11.97 26.84 -44.23
N ARG A 4 12.91 26.25 -44.98
CA ARG A 4 13.03 24.80 -45.22
C ARG A 4 13.40 24.01 -43.96
N HIS A 5 13.81 24.68 -42.86
CA HIS A 5 14.27 24.05 -41.61
C HIS A 5 13.21 24.03 -40.49
N ILE A 6 12.09 24.76 -40.66
CA ILE A 6 11.04 24.80 -39.62
C ILE A 6 10.23 23.49 -39.62
N LEU A 7 9.93 22.94 -40.80
CA LEU A 7 9.11 21.73 -40.90
C LEU A 7 9.73 20.50 -40.23
N PRO A 8 11.05 20.16 -40.43
CA PRO A 8 11.65 19.03 -39.72
C PRO A 8 11.75 19.26 -38.23
N VAL A 9 11.97 20.48 -37.74
CA VAL A 9 12.03 20.77 -36.31
C VAL A 9 10.66 20.59 -35.65
N VAL A 10 9.58 21.02 -36.25
CA VAL A 10 8.21 20.87 -35.75
C VAL A 10 7.81 19.40 -35.73
N VAL A 11 8.15 18.61 -36.74
CA VAL A 11 7.88 17.18 -36.81
C VAL A 11 8.65 16.42 -35.72
N THR A 12 9.92 16.77 -35.49
CA THR A 12 10.74 16.13 -34.44
C THR A 12 10.22 16.44 -33.02
N LEU A 13 9.84 17.70 -32.75
CA LEU A 13 9.21 18.07 -31.47
C LEU A 13 7.87 17.36 -31.25
N GLY A 14 7.07 17.22 -32.29
CA GLY A 14 5.79 16.52 -32.23
C GLY A 14 5.93 15.03 -31.92
N LEU A 15 6.94 14.35 -32.48
CA LEU A 15 7.23 12.95 -32.21
C LEU A 15 7.77 12.74 -30.76
N LEU A 16 8.61 13.66 -30.25
CA LEU A 16 9.06 13.60 -28.85
C LEU A 16 7.91 13.81 -27.85
N ALA A 17 6.97 14.70 -28.14
CA ALA A 17 5.81 14.93 -27.27
C ALA A 17 4.83 13.76 -27.24
N ALA A 18 4.72 12.99 -28.35
CA ALA A 18 3.86 11.81 -28.42
C ALA A 18 4.44 10.59 -27.68
N ALA A 19 5.74 10.55 -27.41
CA ALA A 19 6.40 9.44 -26.73
C ALA A 19 6.36 9.52 -25.18
N ALA A 20 5.98 10.67 -24.62
CA ALA A 20 6.03 10.91 -23.18
C ALA A 20 5.01 10.15 -22.31
N PRO A 21 3.80 9.76 -22.77
CA PRO A 21 2.82 9.10 -21.88
C PRO A 21 2.99 7.60 -21.69
N LEU A 22 3.90 6.93 -22.42
CA LEU A 22 3.97 5.47 -22.41
C LEU A 22 4.62 4.85 -21.16
N PHE A 23 5.32 5.62 -20.33
CA PHE A 23 6.03 5.08 -19.17
C PHE A 23 5.26 5.11 -17.84
N ALA A 24 4.13 5.81 -17.77
CA ALA A 24 3.42 6.03 -16.49
C ALA A 24 2.48 4.87 -16.08
N HIS A 25 2.15 3.92 -16.96
CA HIS A 25 1.14 2.89 -16.68
C HIS A 25 1.71 1.52 -16.25
N HIS A 26 3.03 1.33 -16.24
CA HIS A 26 3.61 0.00 -15.97
C HIS A 26 3.71 -0.38 -14.49
N ALA A 27 3.69 0.57 -13.57
CA ALA A 27 3.85 0.27 -12.14
C ALA A 27 2.71 -0.60 -11.57
N ASN A 28 1.45 -0.37 -11.99
CA ASN A 28 0.30 -1.17 -11.53
C ASN A 28 0.16 -2.53 -12.21
N ALA A 29 0.87 -2.78 -13.32
CA ALA A 29 0.83 -4.06 -14.03
C ALA A 29 1.62 -5.17 -13.31
N VAL A 30 2.52 -4.80 -12.39
CA VAL A 30 3.40 -5.73 -11.67
C VAL A 30 2.66 -6.48 -10.57
N PHE A 31 1.65 -5.85 -9.96
CA PHE A 31 0.90 -6.42 -8.84
C PHE A 31 -0.45 -6.99 -9.29
N ASP A 32 -0.88 -8.10 -8.66
CA ASP A 32 -2.23 -8.63 -8.83
C ASP A 32 -3.19 -7.87 -7.92
N THR A 33 -3.89 -6.87 -8.50
CA THR A 33 -4.82 -6.01 -7.76
C THR A 33 -6.14 -6.71 -7.38
N THR A 34 -6.37 -7.92 -7.90
CA THR A 34 -7.58 -8.72 -7.61
C THR A 34 -7.41 -9.59 -6.37
N LYS A 35 -6.18 -9.73 -5.87
CA LYS A 35 -5.84 -10.60 -4.73
C LYS A 35 -5.23 -9.81 -3.59
N THR A 36 -5.48 -10.28 -2.38
CA THR A 36 -4.75 -9.86 -1.18
C THR A 36 -4.21 -11.10 -0.50
N VAL A 37 -2.93 -11.08 -0.17
CA VAL A 37 -2.25 -12.12 0.60
C VAL A 37 -1.87 -11.53 1.94
N THR A 38 -2.10 -12.28 3.01
CA THR A 38 -1.71 -11.91 4.37
C THR A 38 -0.71 -12.92 4.89
N VAL A 39 0.46 -12.46 5.31
CA VAL A 39 1.54 -13.31 5.82
C VAL A 39 2.06 -12.75 7.15
N LYS A 40 2.45 -13.65 8.06
CA LYS A 40 3.16 -13.30 9.29
C LYS A 40 4.64 -13.50 9.07
N GLY A 41 5.46 -12.55 9.53
CA GLY A 41 6.90 -12.64 9.33
C GLY A 41 7.68 -11.76 10.29
N THR A 42 9.01 -11.81 10.18
CA THR A 42 9.96 -11.06 10.99
C THR A 42 10.70 -10.06 10.13
N VAL A 43 10.71 -8.81 10.53
CA VAL A 43 11.40 -7.72 9.81
C VAL A 43 12.89 -8.00 9.76
N THR A 44 13.47 -7.86 8.58
CA THR A 44 14.93 -7.86 8.38
C THR A 44 15.46 -6.48 8.06
N GLU A 45 14.68 -5.65 7.33
CA GLU A 45 15.10 -4.30 6.95
C GLU A 45 13.90 -3.39 6.66
N TRP A 46 13.99 -2.13 7.07
CA TRP A 46 13.05 -1.08 6.70
C TRP A 46 13.77 0.06 5.97
N PHE A 47 13.46 0.21 4.69
CA PHE A 47 13.99 1.24 3.81
C PHE A 47 13.02 2.41 3.73
N TRP A 48 13.35 3.53 4.38
CA TRP A 48 12.57 4.76 4.35
C TRP A 48 13.18 5.75 3.36
N ALA A 49 12.86 5.62 2.07
CA ALA A 49 13.48 6.38 0.98
C ALA A 49 12.51 6.68 -0.16
N ASN A 50 12.86 7.67 -0.99
CA ASN A 50 12.21 7.94 -2.26
C ASN A 50 12.78 7.02 -3.38
N PRO A 51 11.99 6.69 -4.42
CA PRO A 51 10.57 7.04 -4.62
C PRO A 51 9.60 6.16 -3.83
N HIS A 52 10.03 5.03 -3.27
CA HIS A 52 9.21 4.05 -2.57
C HIS A 52 9.92 3.57 -1.31
N CYS A 53 9.15 3.39 -0.22
CA CYS A 53 9.65 2.70 0.96
C CYS A 53 9.54 1.18 0.75
N LEU A 54 10.53 0.42 1.26
CA LEU A 54 10.57 -1.04 1.14
C LEU A 54 10.68 -1.67 2.52
N LEU A 55 9.81 -2.64 2.78
CA LEU A 55 9.86 -3.48 3.98
C LEU A 55 10.33 -4.87 3.56
N ARG A 56 11.49 -5.30 4.07
CA ARG A 56 12.01 -6.66 3.90
C ARG A 56 11.74 -7.45 5.16
N PHE A 57 11.26 -8.67 4.99
CA PHE A 57 10.93 -9.55 6.10
C PHE A 57 11.01 -11.00 5.68
N GLU A 58 11.18 -11.87 6.64
CA GLU A 58 11.21 -13.32 6.48
C GLU A 58 9.90 -13.93 6.91
N VAL A 59 9.41 -14.88 6.10
CA VAL A 59 8.23 -15.68 6.41
C VAL A 59 8.69 -17.12 6.50
N THR A 60 8.45 -17.77 7.64
CA THR A 60 8.70 -19.19 7.83
C THR A 60 7.39 -19.95 7.62
N ASP A 61 7.38 -20.93 6.73
CA ASP A 61 6.23 -21.78 6.51
C ASP A 61 6.13 -22.91 7.54
N ASP A 62 5.05 -23.71 7.48
CA ASP A 62 4.79 -24.81 8.39
C ASP A 62 5.85 -25.93 8.32
N SER A 63 6.65 -25.98 7.23
CA SER A 63 7.75 -26.92 7.06
C SER A 63 9.08 -26.41 7.64
N GLY A 64 9.11 -25.16 8.11
CA GLY A 64 10.30 -24.48 8.61
C GLY A 64 11.14 -23.84 7.50
N GLN A 65 10.66 -23.81 6.25
CA GLN A 65 11.35 -23.14 5.15
C GLN A 65 11.14 -21.63 5.25
N VAL A 66 12.25 -20.89 5.12
CA VAL A 66 12.26 -19.41 5.16
C VAL A 66 12.19 -18.85 3.75
N ALA A 67 11.23 -17.93 3.54
CA ALA A 67 11.10 -17.16 2.32
C ALA A 67 11.37 -15.68 2.62
N HIS A 68 12.21 -15.04 1.80
CA HIS A 68 12.51 -13.61 1.90
C HIS A 68 11.50 -12.80 1.08
N TRP A 69 10.72 -11.97 1.76
CA TRP A 69 9.67 -11.15 1.19
C TRP A 69 10.09 -9.69 1.08
N VAL A 70 9.60 -9.02 0.03
CA VAL A 70 9.77 -7.56 -0.14
C VAL A 70 8.40 -6.93 -0.34
N GLY A 71 7.99 -6.11 0.61
CA GLY A 71 6.80 -5.28 0.52
C GLY A 71 7.15 -3.86 0.09
N GLU A 72 6.48 -3.35 -0.94
CA GLU A 72 6.65 -1.99 -1.43
C GLU A 72 5.49 -1.11 -0.98
N THR A 73 5.79 0.13 -0.59
CA THR A 73 4.80 1.17 -0.27
C THR A 73 5.06 2.42 -1.10
N GLN A 74 4.38 3.51 -0.77
CA GLN A 74 4.57 4.81 -1.41
C GLN A 74 5.82 5.53 -0.86
N ALA A 75 6.09 6.72 -1.40
CA ALA A 75 7.14 7.62 -0.91
C ALA A 75 6.86 8.05 0.54
N PRO A 76 7.91 8.37 1.34
CA PRO A 76 7.78 8.80 2.73
C PRO A 76 6.72 9.88 2.96
N ILE A 77 6.66 10.89 2.09
CA ILE A 77 5.73 12.01 2.22
C ILE A 77 4.26 11.56 2.21
N ASN A 78 3.94 10.50 1.45
CA ASN A 78 2.58 9.96 1.35
C ASN A 78 2.23 9.02 2.52
N MET A 79 3.24 8.55 3.26
CA MET A 79 3.09 7.58 4.33
C MET A 79 2.98 8.22 5.71
N ILE A 80 3.57 9.41 5.90
CA ILE A 80 3.60 10.12 7.18
C ILE A 80 2.19 10.38 7.73
N GLY A 81 1.24 10.78 6.87
CA GLY A 81 -0.16 11.03 7.26
C GLY A 81 -0.86 9.80 7.85
N ASN A 82 -0.43 8.60 7.45
CA ASN A 82 -0.95 7.31 7.93
C ASN A 82 -0.18 6.74 9.14
N GLY A 83 0.64 7.56 9.77
CA GLY A 83 1.37 7.17 10.97
C GLY A 83 2.68 6.42 10.74
N TRP A 84 3.08 6.22 9.47
CA TRP A 84 4.38 5.62 9.16
C TRP A 84 5.52 6.58 9.46
N ARG A 85 6.66 6.05 9.91
CA ARG A 85 7.86 6.81 10.27
C ARG A 85 9.10 6.04 9.83
N ARG A 86 10.24 6.74 9.83
CA ARG A 86 11.54 6.14 9.56
C ARG A 86 11.89 5.01 10.56
N ASP A 87 11.39 5.10 11.77
CA ASP A 87 11.59 4.16 12.87
C ASP A 87 10.38 3.26 13.14
N SER A 88 9.46 3.14 12.18
CA SER A 88 8.26 2.29 12.32
C SER A 88 8.58 0.81 12.52
N PHE A 89 9.72 0.36 12.01
CA PHE A 89 10.15 -1.03 12.10
C PHE A 89 11.63 -1.14 12.41
N LYS A 90 11.98 -2.20 13.13
CA LYS A 90 13.37 -2.59 13.43
C LYS A 90 13.57 -4.05 13.04
N PRO A 91 14.80 -4.47 12.67
CA PRO A 91 15.11 -5.88 12.50
C PRO A 91 14.71 -6.68 13.73
N GLY A 92 14.04 -7.81 13.53
CA GLY A 92 13.51 -8.66 14.58
C GLY A 92 12.06 -8.40 14.99
N ASP A 93 11.43 -7.31 14.54
CA ASP A 93 10.01 -7.05 14.82
C ASP A 93 9.12 -8.11 14.15
N GLU A 94 8.20 -8.71 14.92
CA GLU A 94 7.14 -9.56 14.37
C GLU A 94 6.02 -8.70 13.80
N ILE A 95 5.60 -9.03 12.58
CA ILE A 95 4.57 -8.29 11.86
C ILE A 95 3.62 -9.22 11.11
N THR A 96 2.40 -8.73 10.87
CA THR A 96 1.48 -9.34 9.91
C THR A 96 1.25 -8.36 8.77
N VAL A 97 1.61 -8.77 7.55
CA VAL A 97 1.57 -7.91 6.36
C VAL A 97 0.46 -8.38 5.43
N SER A 98 -0.45 -7.48 5.07
CA SER A 98 -1.41 -7.68 3.99
C SER A 98 -0.95 -6.91 2.76
N LEU A 99 -0.83 -7.59 1.62
CA LEU A 99 -0.29 -7.02 0.40
C LEU A 99 -0.98 -7.58 -0.86
N ARG A 100 -0.93 -6.82 -1.95
CA ARG A 100 -1.25 -7.29 -3.29
C ARG A 100 -0.01 -7.97 -3.85
N PRO A 101 -0.07 -9.29 -4.16
CA PRO A 101 1.12 -10.04 -4.53
C PRO A 101 1.66 -9.65 -5.92
N LEU A 102 2.92 -9.95 -6.15
CA LEU A 102 3.52 -9.87 -7.48
C LEU A 102 2.85 -10.89 -8.42
N ARG A 103 2.53 -10.49 -9.65
CA ARG A 103 1.93 -11.38 -10.68
C ARG A 103 2.84 -12.53 -11.09
N ASN A 104 4.15 -12.38 -10.94
CA ASN A 104 5.13 -13.40 -11.29
C ASN A 104 5.31 -14.49 -10.20
N GLY A 105 4.52 -14.42 -9.11
CA GLY A 105 4.55 -15.41 -8.02
C GLY A 105 5.74 -15.33 -7.07
N ARG A 106 6.66 -14.36 -7.25
CA ARG A 106 7.78 -14.17 -6.31
C ARG A 106 7.28 -13.65 -4.97
N PRO A 107 7.95 -14.01 -3.85
CA PRO A 107 7.61 -13.48 -2.53
C PRO A 107 7.71 -11.95 -2.50
N GLY A 108 6.56 -11.26 -2.36
CA GLY A 108 6.51 -9.81 -2.30
C GLY A 108 5.25 -9.22 -2.90
N GLY A 109 5.13 -7.90 -2.80
CA GLY A 109 3.97 -7.19 -3.31
C GLY A 109 3.84 -5.75 -2.83
N SER A 110 2.73 -5.11 -3.21
CA SER A 110 2.37 -3.78 -2.73
C SER A 110 1.62 -3.88 -1.41
N ILE A 111 2.20 -3.32 -0.34
CA ILE A 111 1.63 -3.36 1.02
C ILE A 111 0.32 -2.57 1.05
N GLN A 112 -0.70 -3.17 1.68
CA GLN A 112 -1.97 -2.53 1.99
C GLN A 112 -2.02 -2.13 3.47
N SER A 113 -1.53 -2.99 4.35
CA SER A 113 -1.43 -2.72 5.78
C SER A 113 -0.39 -3.61 6.44
N VAL A 114 0.11 -3.14 7.59
CA VAL A 114 0.96 -3.92 8.49
C VAL A 114 0.39 -3.82 9.90
N VAL A 115 0.20 -4.96 10.54
CA VAL A 115 -0.15 -5.07 11.97
C VAL A 115 1.13 -5.35 12.73
N LEU A 116 1.44 -4.51 13.71
CA LEU A 116 2.58 -4.63 14.61
C LEU A 116 2.27 -5.59 15.75
N ALA A 117 3.29 -6.02 16.50
CA ALA A 117 3.15 -6.94 17.64
C ALA A 117 2.24 -6.39 18.76
N ASP A 118 2.16 -5.06 18.91
CA ASP A 118 1.26 -4.37 19.86
C ASP A 118 -0.20 -4.27 19.38
N GLY A 119 -0.52 -4.81 18.19
CA GLY A 119 -1.84 -4.76 17.56
C GLY A 119 -2.12 -3.48 16.79
N LYS A 120 -1.22 -2.50 16.79
CA LYS A 120 -1.37 -1.28 15.99
C LYS A 120 -1.30 -1.60 14.50
N THR A 121 -2.22 -1.03 13.72
CA THR A 121 -2.26 -1.21 12.27
C THR A 121 -1.80 0.05 11.55
N LEU A 122 -0.80 -0.09 10.70
CA LEU A 122 -0.33 0.92 9.77
C LEU A 122 -0.91 0.61 8.39
N LYS A 123 -1.71 1.53 7.83
CA LYS A 123 -2.30 1.37 6.48
C LYS A 123 -1.45 2.08 5.45
N ALA A 124 -1.06 1.36 4.40
CA ALA A 124 -0.45 1.92 3.20
C ALA A 124 -1.58 2.20 2.21
N GLY A 125 -2.30 3.30 2.37
CA GLY A 125 -3.42 3.63 1.50
C GLY A 125 -2.95 4.27 0.20
N ALA A 126 -3.54 3.86 -0.92
CA ALA A 126 -3.70 4.76 -2.04
C ALA A 126 -4.72 5.82 -1.61
N GLY A 127 -4.25 7.07 -1.46
CA GLY A 127 -5.14 8.22 -1.31
C GLY A 127 -5.80 8.34 0.06
N THR A 128 -5.03 8.65 1.08
CA THR A 128 -5.53 9.69 1.98
C THR A 128 -5.28 11.00 1.24
N GLU A 129 -6.35 11.58 0.76
CA GLU A 129 -6.38 13.01 0.49
C GLU A 129 -5.58 13.72 1.58
N TYR A 130 -4.58 14.50 1.18
CA TYR A 130 -3.83 15.32 2.11
C TYR A 130 -4.84 16.22 2.82
N VAL A 131 -5.28 15.81 3.99
CA VAL A 131 -6.10 16.66 4.86
C VAL A 131 -5.16 17.75 5.38
N LYS A 132 -5.22 18.88 4.71
CA LYS A 132 -4.54 20.11 5.15
C LYS A 132 -4.96 20.36 6.61
N PRO A 133 -4.02 20.53 7.55
CA PRO A 133 -4.37 20.86 8.93
C PRO A 133 -5.31 22.06 8.94
N GLY A 134 -6.55 21.87 9.45
CA GLY A 134 -7.58 22.91 9.48
C GLY A 134 -8.57 22.92 8.32
N GLY A 135 -8.55 21.93 7.40
CA GLY A 135 -9.60 21.76 6.40
C GLY A 135 -10.80 20.95 6.92
N PRO A 136 -12.00 21.09 6.30
CA PRO A 136 -13.17 20.30 6.67
C PRO A 136 -12.90 18.81 6.45
N ALA A 137 -13.46 17.94 7.31
CA ALA A 137 -13.38 16.49 7.15
C ALA A 137 -14.00 16.07 5.82
N PRO A 138 -13.43 15.05 5.10
CA PRO A 138 -14.02 14.57 3.87
C PRO A 138 -15.43 14.02 4.14
N ASP A 139 -16.40 14.45 3.31
CA ASP A 139 -17.77 13.95 3.32
C ASP A 139 -17.75 12.42 3.09
N GLY A 140 -18.23 11.66 4.07
CA GLY A 140 -18.40 10.21 3.97
C GLY A 140 -17.88 9.37 5.14
N ALA A 141 -17.24 9.94 6.15
CA ALA A 141 -16.93 9.21 7.38
C ALA A 141 -18.17 9.12 8.28
N GLN A 142 -19.09 8.24 7.98
CA GLN A 142 -20.12 7.83 8.94
C GLN A 142 -19.44 7.01 10.04
N PRO A 143 -19.62 7.36 11.34
CA PRO A 143 -19.22 6.47 12.42
C PRO A 143 -20.07 5.21 12.32
N GLY A 144 -19.42 4.06 12.12
CA GLY A 144 -20.07 2.75 12.10
C GLY A 144 -20.81 2.54 13.42
N GLY A 145 -22.14 2.71 13.41
CA GLY A 145 -23.01 2.38 14.50
C GLY A 145 -22.96 0.86 14.71
N ALA A 146 -22.34 0.42 15.80
CA ALA A 146 -22.52 -0.90 16.32
C ALA A 146 -23.98 -1.03 16.76
N LYS A 147 -24.75 -1.84 16.02
CA LYS A 147 -26.10 -2.24 16.38
C LYS A 147 -26.00 -3.21 17.55
N PRO A 148 -26.59 -2.94 18.72
CA PRO A 148 -26.61 -3.93 19.79
C PRO A 148 -27.54 -5.09 19.34
N ASP A 149 -27.01 -6.29 19.36
CA ASP A 149 -27.75 -7.52 19.15
C ASP A 149 -28.88 -7.64 20.19
N GLY A 150 -30.08 -7.86 19.66
CA GLY A 150 -31.30 -7.96 20.45
C GLY A 150 -31.25 -9.13 21.44
N ALA A 151 -31.45 -8.81 22.69
CA ALA A 151 -31.77 -9.77 23.73
C ALA A 151 -33.12 -10.42 23.42
N ASN A 152 -33.12 -11.74 23.24
CA ASN A 152 -34.33 -12.55 23.20
C ASN A 152 -34.96 -12.57 24.60
N PRO A 153 -36.28 -12.32 24.76
CA PRO A 153 -36.94 -12.51 26.04
C PRO A 153 -37.12 -14.01 26.30
N VAL A 154 -36.61 -14.45 27.44
CA VAL A 154 -36.90 -15.78 27.97
C VAL A 154 -38.36 -15.79 28.40
N GLU A 155 -39.19 -16.56 27.71
CA GLU A 155 -40.58 -16.86 28.10
C GLU A 155 -40.57 -17.82 29.27
N ASN A 156 -40.99 -17.28 30.44
CA ASN A 156 -41.11 -18.02 31.69
C ASN A 156 -42.52 -18.57 31.76
N SER A 157 -42.72 -19.83 31.43
CA SER A 157 -43.96 -20.54 31.71
C SER A 157 -43.82 -21.40 32.96
N LYS A 158 -44.61 -21.08 33.95
CA LYS A 158 -44.94 -21.74 35.22
C LYS A 158 -46.35 -22.30 35.10
N PRO A 159 -46.75 -23.16 36.00
CA PRO A 159 -46.32 -24.45 36.57
C PRO A 159 -47.06 -25.61 35.95
#